data_61589b25934777474d6ae30901b4ddc1
#
_entry.id   61589b25934777474d6ae30901b4ddc1
#
_cell.length_a   1.000
_cell.length_b   1.000
_cell.length_c   1.000
_cell.angle_alpha   90.00
_cell.angle_beta   90.00
_cell.angle_gamma   90.00
#
_symmetry.space_group_name_H-M   'P 1'
#
loop_
_entity.id
_entity.type
_entity.pdbx_description
1 polymer ?
#
loop_
_entity_poly.entity_id
_entity_poly.type
_entity_poly.pdbx_seq_one_letter_code
_entity_poly.pdbx_strand_id
1 'polypeptide(L)'
;MGGTHLRPRSCAQTAIWDRRLNTAYQKRMNSLAARRRDWLRNAQRLWIQFRDANCAYFASGEGSIARIEASQCLLRLTAARAQELEADG
;
A
#
# COMPACT_ATOMS: atom_id res chain seq x y z
N MET A 1 10.49 -22.82 18.13
CA MET A 1 10.29 -23.07 16.80
C MET A 1 9.84 -21.88 16.05
N GLY A 2 10.73 -21.28 15.39
CA GLY A 2 10.45 -20.11 14.63
C GLY A 2 9.45 -20.33 13.52
N GLY A 3 9.30 -21.58 13.10
CA GLY A 3 8.42 -21.88 11.99
C GLY A 3 6.98 -21.54 12.21
N THR A 4 6.58 -21.36 13.46
CA THR A 4 5.19 -21.05 13.74
C THR A 4 4.81 -19.63 13.36
N HIS A 5 5.78 -18.80 13.04
CA HIS A 5 5.53 -17.40 12.72
C HIS A 5 5.70 -17.11 11.26
N LEU A 6 5.46 -18.10 10.43
CA LEU A 6 5.59 -17.92 9.00
C LEU A 6 4.52 -16.95 8.52
N ARG A 7 4.94 -15.77 8.21
CA ARG A 7 4.05 -14.83 7.54
C ARG A 7 4.03 -15.14 6.07
N PRO A 8 2.90 -14.94 5.39
CA PRO A 8 2.90 -15.02 3.94
C PRO A 8 3.97 -14.07 3.38
N ARG A 9 4.62 -14.50 2.32
CA ARG A 9 5.60 -13.66 1.65
C ARG A 9 5.05 -12.29 1.32
N SER A 10 3.78 -12.25 0.92
CA SER A 10 3.15 -10.99 0.55
C SER A 10 3.09 -10.02 1.72
N CYS A 11 2.95 -10.52 2.96
CA CYS A 11 2.94 -9.62 4.12
C CYS A 11 4.30 -8.96 4.33
N ALA A 12 5.39 -9.75 4.20
CA ALA A 12 6.74 -9.20 4.36
C ALA A 12 7.04 -8.21 3.24
N GLN A 13 6.65 -8.55 2.02
CA GLN A 13 6.88 -7.66 0.88
C GLN A 13 6.04 -6.40 0.99
N THR A 14 4.81 -6.53 1.48
CA THR A 14 3.94 -5.36 1.66
C THR A 14 4.56 -4.39 2.67
N ALA A 15 5.17 -4.91 3.74
CA ALA A 15 5.82 -4.05 4.73
C ALA A 15 6.97 -3.27 4.10
N ILE A 16 7.74 -3.90 3.23
CA ILE A 16 8.84 -3.23 2.53
C ILE A 16 8.30 -2.13 1.63
N TRP A 17 7.28 -2.44 0.84
CA TRP A 17 6.70 -1.48 -0.08
C TRP A 17 5.99 -0.35 0.66
N ASP A 18 5.40 -0.65 1.81
CA ASP A 18 4.75 0.37 2.62
C ASP A 18 5.78 1.39 3.12
N ARG A 19 6.95 0.93 3.54
CA ARG A 19 8.02 1.84 3.94
C ARG A 19 8.48 2.68 2.75
N ARG A 20 8.62 2.06 1.58
CA ARG A 20 9.01 2.80 0.39
C ARG A 20 7.95 3.83 0.01
N LEU A 21 6.69 3.46 0.14
CA LEU A 21 5.59 4.37 -0.13
C LEU A 21 5.65 5.59 0.79
N ASN A 22 5.84 5.35 2.07
CA ASN A 22 5.90 6.43 3.04
C ASN A 22 7.09 7.35 2.77
N THR A 23 8.23 6.78 2.43
CA THR A 23 9.40 7.57 2.08
C THR A 23 9.15 8.41 0.83
N ALA A 24 8.57 7.81 -0.20
CA ALA A 24 8.29 8.53 -1.44
C ALA A 24 7.28 9.65 -1.21
N TYR A 25 6.26 9.38 -0.40
CA TYR A 25 5.24 10.37 -0.07
C TYR A 25 5.87 11.56 0.65
N GLN A 26 6.72 11.30 1.66
CA GLN A 26 7.37 12.38 2.39
C GLN A 26 8.29 13.21 1.50
N LYS A 27 9.04 12.56 0.63
CA LYS A 27 9.91 13.28 -0.29
C LYS A 27 9.10 14.19 -1.22
N ARG A 28 7.98 13.69 -1.72
CA ARG A 28 7.10 14.49 -2.55
C ARG A 28 6.54 15.66 -1.78
N MET A 29 6.04 15.42 -0.57
CA MET A 29 5.46 16.47 0.24
C MET A 29 6.48 17.57 0.51
N ASN A 30 7.73 17.18 0.76
CA ASN A 30 8.79 18.16 1.04
C ASN A 30 9.16 19.00 -0.19
N SER A 31 8.89 18.49 -1.39
CA SER A 31 9.26 19.18 -2.61
C SER A 31 8.15 20.03 -3.20
N LEU A 32 6.94 19.93 -2.69
CA LEU A 32 5.78 20.58 -3.29
C LEU A 32 5.45 21.88 -2.58
N ALA A 33 4.91 22.84 -3.35
CA ALA A 33 4.33 24.06 -2.78
C ALA A 33 3.08 23.68 -1.97
N ALA A 34 2.71 24.56 -1.03
CA ALA A 34 1.63 24.29 -0.09
C ALA A 34 0.35 23.85 -0.78
N ARG A 35 -0.02 24.53 -1.87
CA ARG A 35 -1.24 24.21 -2.60
C ARG A 35 -1.23 22.78 -3.14
N ARG A 36 -0.08 22.38 -3.68
CA ARG A 36 0.05 21.04 -4.26
C ARG A 36 0.14 19.98 -3.17
N ARG A 37 0.69 20.33 -2.02
CA ARG A 37 0.69 19.42 -0.87
C ARG A 37 -0.72 19.05 -0.45
N ASP A 38 -1.63 20.02 -0.45
CA ASP A 38 -3.01 19.74 -0.08
C ASP A 38 -3.66 18.77 -1.06
N TRP A 39 -3.40 18.94 -2.36
CA TRP A 39 -3.91 18.02 -3.36
C TRP A 39 -3.35 16.60 -3.16
N LEU A 40 -2.06 16.49 -2.91
CA LEU A 40 -1.45 15.17 -2.72
C LEU A 40 -1.95 14.52 -1.43
N ARG A 41 -2.07 15.30 -0.36
CA ARG A 41 -2.58 14.78 0.90
C ARG A 41 -3.97 14.21 0.74
N ASN A 42 -4.82 14.92 0.02
CA ASN A 42 -6.18 14.47 -0.23
C ASN A 42 -6.20 13.21 -1.11
N ALA A 43 -5.39 13.22 -2.15
CA ALA A 43 -5.29 12.05 -3.02
C ALA A 43 -4.81 10.82 -2.26
N GLN A 44 -3.82 10.99 -1.38
CA GLN A 44 -3.30 9.87 -0.61
C GLN A 44 -4.34 9.33 0.36
N ARG A 45 -5.10 10.22 0.99
CA ARG A 45 -6.17 9.79 1.89
C ARG A 45 -7.22 8.96 1.17
N LEU A 46 -7.62 9.42 -0.01
CA LEU A 46 -8.62 8.70 -0.82
C LEU A 46 -8.05 7.39 -1.35
N TRP A 47 -6.76 7.39 -1.69
CA TRP A 47 -6.12 6.15 -2.15
C TRP A 47 -6.11 5.09 -1.06
N ILE A 48 -5.81 5.48 0.18
CA ILE A 48 -5.83 4.54 1.30
C ILE A 48 -7.23 3.95 1.47
N GLN A 49 -8.26 4.78 1.38
CA GLN A 49 -9.64 4.32 1.48
C GLN A 49 -9.98 3.34 0.35
N PHE A 50 -9.56 3.67 -0.86
CA PHE A 50 -9.79 2.78 -2.00
C PHE A 50 -9.07 1.46 -1.81
N ARG A 51 -7.78 1.51 -1.44
CA ARG A 51 -7.01 0.29 -1.24
C ARG A 51 -7.68 -0.62 -0.21
N ASP A 52 -8.05 -0.05 0.93
CA ASP A 52 -8.62 -0.84 2.01
C ASP A 52 -9.96 -1.43 1.62
N ALA A 53 -10.80 -0.66 0.95
CA ALA A 53 -12.09 -1.14 0.49
C ALA A 53 -11.95 -2.21 -0.59
N ASN A 54 -11.03 -1.99 -1.54
CA ASN A 54 -10.82 -2.93 -2.61
C ASN A 54 -10.29 -4.26 -2.09
N CYS A 55 -9.33 -4.21 -1.16
CA CYS A 55 -8.77 -5.43 -0.62
C CYS A 55 -9.73 -6.13 0.34
N ALA A 56 -10.61 -5.37 1.00
CA ALA A 56 -11.68 -5.97 1.79
C ALA A 56 -12.65 -6.75 0.92
N TYR A 57 -12.89 -6.27 -0.30
CA TYR A 57 -13.72 -7.01 -1.24
C TYR A 57 -13.12 -8.40 -1.50
N PHE A 58 -11.82 -8.47 -1.74
CA PHE A 58 -11.18 -9.78 -1.95
C PHE A 58 -11.24 -10.63 -0.69
N ALA A 59 -11.10 -10.01 0.48
CA ALA A 59 -11.16 -10.73 1.74
C ALA A 59 -12.57 -11.27 2.05
N SER A 60 -13.60 -10.72 1.42
CA SER A 60 -14.97 -11.13 1.67
C SER A 60 -15.33 -12.47 1.04
N GLY A 61 -14.45 -13.02 0.22
CA GLY A 61 -14.65 -14.36 -0.34
C GLY A 61 -14.51 -15.42 0.73
N GLU A 62 -14.55 -16.67 0.29
CA GLU A 62 -14.54 -17.78 1.24
C GLU A 62 -13.21 -18.52 1.24
N GLY A 63 -12.88 -19.06 2.40
CA GLY A 63 -11.73 -19.93 2.53
C GLY A 63 -10.40 -19.22 2.55
N SER A 64 -9.34 -20.00 2.51
CA SER A 64 -7.99 -19.48 2.57
C SER A 64 -7.59 -18.72 1.32
N ILE A 65 -8.23 -19.01 0.19
CA ILE A 65 -7.96 -18.29 -1.05
C ILE A 65 -8.30 -16.81 -0.90
N ALA A 66 -9.38 -16.50 -0.20
CA ALA A 66 -9.78 -15.12 0.02
C ALA A 66 -8.70 -14.35 0.77
N ARG A 67 -8.08 -14.98 1.76
CA ARG A 67 -7.00 -14.33 2.52
C ARG A 67 -5.79 -14.08 1.65
N ILE A 68 -5.46 -15.05 0.81
CA ILE A 68 -4.33 -14.90 -0.10
C ILE A 68 -4.59 -13.76 -1.08
N GLU A 69 -5.78 -13.71 -1.64
CA GLU A 69 -6.14 -12.66 -2.58
C GLU A 69 -6.10 -11.28 -1.93
N ALA A 70 -6.60 -11.18 -0.70
CA ALA A 70 -6.57 -9.91 0.03
C ALA A 70 -5.15 -9.47 0.30
N SER A 71 -4.29 -10.41 0.70
CA SER A 71 -2.89 -10.11 0.98
C SER A 71 -2.16 -9.66 -0.28
N GLN A 72 -2.41 -10.31 -1.40
CA GLN A 72 -1.80 -9.92 -2.66
C GLN A 72 -2.34 -8.59 -3.18
N CYS A 73 -3.61 -8.31 -2.90
CA CYS A 73 -4.21 -7.03 -3.23
C CYS A 73 -3.45 -5.89 -2.54
N LEU A 74 -3.20 -6.04 -1.23
CA LEU A 74 -2.46 -5.04 -0.48
C LEU A 74 -1.06 -4.83 -1.04
N LEU A 75 -0.36 -5.93 -1.34
CA LEU A 75 0.97 -5.85 -1.90
C LEU A 75 0.95 -5.12 -3.25
N ARG A 76 0.08 -5.54 -4.14
CA ARG A 76 0.02 -5.00 -5.49
C ARG A 76 -0.29 -3.51 -5.49
N LEU A 77 -1.30 -3.11 -4.73
CA LEU A 77 -1.70 -1.71 -4.71
C LEU A 77 -0.67 -0.84 -4.02
N THR A 78 -0.08 -1.34 -2.91
CA THR A 78 0.94 -0.56 -2.20
C THR A 78 2.18 -0.38 -3.06
N ALA A 79 2.63 -1.44 -3.74
CA ALA A 79 3.79 -1.35 -4.61
C ALA A 79 3.54 -0.39 -5.77
N ALA A 80 2.36 -0.47 -6.39
CA ALA A 80 2.03 0.40 -7.50
C ALA A 80 2.02 1.87 -7.08
N ARG A 81 1.47 2.16 -5.91
CA ARG A 81 1.42 3.54 -5.43
C ARG A 81 2.81 4.06 -5.10
N ALA A 82 3.64 3.23 -4.45
CA ALA A 82 5.01 3.62 -4.14
C ALA A 82 5.76 3.96 -5.43
N GLN A 83 5.65 3.11 -6.43
CA GLN A 83 6.32 3.34 -7.71
C GLN A 83 5.80 4.60 -8.39
N GLU A 84 4.51 4.85 -8.31
CA GLU A 84 3.93 6.05 -8.87
C GLU A 84 4.51 7.31 -8.25
N LEU A 85 4.63 7.31 -6.92
CA LEU A 85 5.16 8.47 -6.22
C LEU A 85 6.68 8.60 -6.37
N GLU A 86 7.39 7.51 -6.65
CA GLU A 86 8.83 7.53 -6.90
C GLU A 86 9.17 7.97 -8.31
N ALA A 87 8.27 7.77 -9.25
CA ALA A 87 8.58 7.86 -10.67
C ALA A 87 8.99 9.26 -11.14
N ASP A 88 8.45 10.28 -10.52
CA ASP A 88 8.77 11.66 -10.91
C ASP A 88 9.89 12.24 -10.07
N GLY A 89 10.48 11.40 -9.29
CA GLY A 89 11.49 11.80 -8.30
C GLY A 89 12.67 12.47 -8.87
#